data_fe4f2fdc521174651ac48e5632efdc94
#
_entry.id   fe4f2fdc521174651ac48e5632efdc94
#
_cell.length_a   1.000
_cell.length_b   1.000
_cell.length_c   1.000
_cell.angle_alpha   90.00
_cell.angle_beta   90.00
_cell.angle_gamma   90.00
#
_symmetry.space_group_name_H-M   'P 1'
#
loop_
_entity.id
_entity.type
_entity.pdbx_description
1 polymer ?
#
loop_
_entity_poly.entity_id
_entity_poly.type
_entity_poly.pdbx_seq_one_letter_code
_entity_poly.pdbx_strand_id
1 'polypeptide(L)'
;GEVITGTDIDQRVALIVNASGGKIEAEEVQRLRLQVLRNLMDETLQIQESKAQEIEVEDGEVEETYSRVARQNFGQDPKALDAYLTKIGSSGGSLKRQIRGELSWQRLLRRKVTPFVNVSDEEVREIIKRQQEAKGTDEYRIGEIFLYANSENREAVQANAQKVVEQLQQGASFVAYARQFSEASTAPVGGDLGWVRIGMLPAELQPVVQGMQSGQL
;
A
#
# COMPACT_ATOMS: atom_id res chain seq x y z
N GLY A 1 3.76 -27.23 -5.09
CA GLY A 1 3.81 -25.76 -5.09
C GLY A 1 2.55 -25.20 -5.74
N GLU A 2 2.12 -24.04 -5.30
CA GLU A 2 1.03 -23.32 -5.98
C GLU A 2 1.55 -22.69 -7.27
N VAL A 3 0.70 -22.66 -8.30
CA VAL A 3 1.03 -22.08 -9.59
C VAL A 3 0.40 -20.70 -9.70
N ILE A 4 1.21 -19.69 -10.05
CA ILE A 4 0.74 -18.36 -10.42
C ILE A 4 0.59 -18.34 -11.93
N THR A 5 -0.62 -18.10 -12.42
CA THR A 5 -0.94 -18.11 -13.85
C THR A 5 -0.90 -16.70 -14.44
N GLY A 6 -0.83 -16.63 -15.78
CA GLY A 6 -1.01 -15.36 -16.49
C GLY A 6 -2.34 -14.67 -16.17
N THR A 7 -3.40 -15.48 -15.98
CA THR A 7 -4.73 -14.97 -15.59
C THR A 7 -4.72 -14.30 -14.21
N ASP A 8 -3.99 -14.86 -13.24
CA ASP A 8 -3.86 -14.25 -11.92
C ASP A 8 -3.21 -12.87 -12.01
N ILE A 9 -2.16 -12.76 -12.84
CA ILE A 9 -1.47 -11.50 -13.09
C ILE A 9 -2.42 -10.51 -13.78
N ASP A 10 -3.11 -10.93 -14.83
CA ASP A 10 -4.01 -10.06 -15.60
C ASP A 10 -5.15 -9.52 -14.75
N GLN A 11 -5.77 -10.37 -13.94
CA GLN A 11 -6.85 -9.99 -13.03
C GLN A 11 -6.38 -8.99 -11.96
N ARG A 12 -5.18 -9.17 -11.41
CA ARG A 12 -4.62 -8.25 -10.41
C ARG A 12 -4.19 -6.92 -11.03
N VAL A 13 -3.61 -6.95 -12.24
CA VAL A 13 -3.30 -5.75 -13.04
C VAL A 13 -4.57 -4.96 -13.32
N ALA A 14 -5.65 -5.62 -13.73
CA ALA A 14 -6.94 -4.97 -14.01
C ALA A 14 -7.50 -4.22 -12.78
N LEU A 15 -7.37 -4.78 -11.58
CA LEU A 15 -7.74 -4.08 -10.33
C LEU A 15 -6.96 -2.78 -10.14
N ILE A 16 -5.64 -2.84 -10.31
CA ILE A 16 -4.75 -1.70 -10.07
C ILE A 16 -4.97 -0.62 -11.13
N VAL A 17 -5.02 -1.02 -12.40
CA VAL A 17 -5.26 -0.09 -13.53
C VAL A 17 -6.59 0.64 -13.35
N ASN A 18 -7.64 -0.09 -12.98
CA ASN A 18 -8.95 0.53 -12.78
C ASN A 18 -8.97 1.48 -11.57
N ALA A 19 -8.33 1.10 -10.46
CA ALA A 19 -8.18 1.96 -9.29
C ALA A 19 -7.38 3.25 -9.60
N SER A 20 -6.49 3.21 -10.59
CA SER A 20 -5.69 4.35 -11.06
C SER A 20 -6.39 5.22 -12.11
N GLY A 21 -7.69 5.00 -12.38
CA GLY A 21 -8.46 5.78 -13.36
C GLY A 21 -8.39 5.26 -14.79
N GLY A 22 -7.83 4.08 -15.03
CA GLY A 22 -7.93 3.35 -16.30
C GLY A 22 -6.99 3.83 -17.42
N LYS A 23 -6.10 4.78 -17.17
CA LYS A 23 -5.16 5.32 -18.16
C LYS A 23 -3.73 5.04 -17.72
N ILE A 24 -3.17 3.96 -18.20
CA ILE A 24 -1.76 3.61 -18.01
C ILE A 24 -1.16 3.28 -19.37
N GLU A 25 0.03 3.81 -19.66
CA GLU A 25 0.77 3.58 -20.90
C GLU A 25 1.20 2.09 -21.01
N ALA A 26 1.29 1.58 -22.25
CA ALA A 26 1.57 0.16 -22.49
C ALA A 26 2.91 -0.31 -21.85
N GLU A 27 3.92 0.54 -21.85
CA GLU A 27 5.22 0.24 -21.23
C GLU A 27 5.09 0.13 -19.70
N GLU A 28 4.29 0.96 -19.10
CA GLU A 28 4.02 0.99 -17.66
C GLU A 28 3.20 -0.23 -17.23
N VAL A 29 2.26 -0.69 -18.08
CA VAL A 29 1.54 -1.95 -17.86
C VAL A 29 2.51 -3.14 -17.75
N GLN A 30 3.56 -3.19 -18.56
CA GLN A 30 4.56 -4.27 -18.48
C GLN A 30 5.34 -4.24 -17.16
N ARG A 31 5.71 -3.06 -16.68
CA ARG A 31 6.36 -2.90 -15.37
C ARG A 31 5.42 -3.31 -14.24
N LEU A 32 4.16 -2.89 -14.33
CA LEU A 32 3.11 -3.27 -13.37
C LEU A 32 2.92 -4.79 -13.32
N ARG A 33 2.94 -5.47 -14.46
CA ARG A 33 2.85 -6.95 -14.52
C ARG A 33 3.96 -7.63 -13.73
N LEU A 34 5.19 -7.15 -13.84
CA LEU A 34 6.33 -7.67 -13.07
C LEU A 34 6.17 -7.41 -11.57
N GLN A 35 5.69 -6.24 -11.20
CA GLN A 35 5.41 -5.91 -9.80
C GLN A 35 4.28 -6.79 -9.25
N VAL A 36 3.20 -6.94 -9.99
CA VAL A 36 2.08 -7.82 -9.62
C VAL A 36 2.54 -9.27 -9.47
N LEU A 37 3.41 -9.77 -10.35
CA LEU A 37 3.97 -11.11 -10.21
C LEU A 37 4.72 -11.27 -8.88
N ARG A 38 5.56 -10.30 -8.51
CA ARG A 38 6.26 -10.30 -7.22
C ARG A 38 5.27 -10.30 -6.04
N ASN A 39 4.28 -9.43 -6.09
CA ASN A 39 3.26 -9.35 -5.05
C ASN A 39 2.47 -10.68 -4.90
N LEU A 40 2.15 -11.34 -6.01
CA LEU A 40 1.49 -12.65 -5.99
C LEU A 40 2.39 -13.76 -5.45
N MET A 41 3.71 -13.69 -5.71
CA MET A 41 4.69 -14.60 -5.11
C MET A 41 4.77 -14.39 -3.60
N ASP A 42 4.87 -13.15 -3.14
CA ASP A 42 4.90 -12.81 -1.71
C ASP A 42 3.60 -13.24 -1.01
N GLU A 43 2.44 -12.96 -1.60
CA GLU A 43 1.14 -13.40 -1.12
C GLU A 43 1.06 -14.92 -0.99
N THR A 44 1.58 -15.63 -1.98
CA THR A 44 1.63 -17.10 -1.98
C THR A 44 2.52 -17.61 -0.83
N LEU A 45 3.70 -17.01 -0.66
CA LEU A 45 4.62 -17.37 0.42
C LEU A 45 4.04 -17.06 1.81
N GLN A 46 3.36 -15.95 1.96
CA GLN A 46 2.66 -15.56 3.19
C GLN A 46 1.58 -16.58 3.58
N ILE A 47 0.78 -17.02 2.62
CA ILE A 47 -0.25 -18.04 2.83
C ILE A 47 0.39 -19.37 3.19
N GLN A 48 1.44 -19.79 2.47
CA GLN A 48 2.13 -21.05 2.69
C GLN A 48 2.81 -21.07 4.06
N GLU A 49 3.52 -20.02 4.44
CA GLU A 49 4.18 -19.91 5.73
C GLU A 49 3.15 -19.89 6.86
N SER A 50 2.07 -19.16 6.72
CA SER A 50 0.98 -19.12 7.69
C SER A 50 0.41 -20.53 7.92
N LYS A 51 0.17 -21.27 6.85
CA LYS A 51 -0.29 -22.66 6.90
C LYS A 51 0.74 -23.60 7.54
N ALA A 52 2.02 -23.45 7.21
CA ALA A 52 3.11 -24.24 7.82
C ALA A 52 3.24 -23.99 9.33
N GLN A 53 2.84 -22.81 9.81
CA GLN A 53 2.82 -22.43 11.21
C GLN A 53 1.48 -22.73 11.90
N GLU A 54 0.59 -23.48 11.27
CA GLU A 54 -0.76 -23.79 11.78
C GLU A 54 -1.57 -22.52 12.09
N ILE A 55 -1.41 -21.49 11.29
CA ILE A 55 -2.15 -20.22 11.37
C ILE A 55 -3.04 -20.16 10.14
N GLU A 56 -4.15 -20.85 10.17
CA GLU A 56 -5.08 -20.85 9.05
C GLU A 56 -6.07 -19.68 9.11
N VAL A 57 -6.39 -19.15 7.93
CA VAL A 57 -7.48 -18.19 7.70
C VAL A 57 -8.62 -18.97 7.08
N GLU A 58 -9.73 -19.05 7.79
CA GLU A 58 -10.91 -19.78 7.34
C GLU A 58 -11.61 -19.07 6.18
N ASP A 59 -12.30 -19.85 5.34
CA ASP A 59 -13.05 -19.30 4.20
C ASP A 59 -14.14 -18.31 4.66
N GLY A 60 -14.77 -18.57 5.80
CA GLY A 60 -15.77 -17.68 6.39
C GLY A 60 -15.26 -16.27 6.68
N GLU A 61 -14.01 -16.14 7.15
CA GLU A 61 -13.40 -14.85 7.44
C GLU A 61 -13.06 -14.06 6.16
N VAL A 62 -12.63 -14.78 5.13
CA VAL A 62 -12.39 -14.20 3.82
C VAL A 62 -13.70 -13.66 3.24
N GLU A 63 -14.79 -14.44 3.32
CA GLU A 63 -16.12 -14.04 2.85
C GLU A 63 -16.67 -12.86 3.64
N GLU A 64 -16.49 -12.83 4.95
CA GLU A 64 -16.88 -11.69 5.78
C GLU A 64 -16.13 -10.41 5.39
N THR A 65 -14.83 -10.52 5.20
CA THR A 65 -14.00 -9.38 4.77
C THR A 65 -14.37 -8.93 3.37
N TYR A 66 -14.59 -9.85 2.44
CA TYR A 66 -15.07 -9.57 1.10
C TYR A 66 -16.42 -8.84 1.11
N SER A 67 -17.35 -9.33 1.93
CA SER A 67 -18.67 -8.69 2.11
C SER A 67 -18.56 -7.31 2.73
N ARG A 68 -17.59 -7.07 3.62
CA ARG A 68 -17.31 -5.75 4.19
C ARG A 68 -16.81 -4.76 3.13
N VAL A 69 -15.91 -5.20 2.24
CA VAL A 69 -15.44 -4.40 1.10
C VAL A 69 -16.61 -4.05 0.17
N ALA A 70 -17.49 -5.00 -0.11
CA ALA A 70 -18.69 -4.77 -0.91
C ALA A 70 -19.60 -3.72 -0.27
N ARG A 71 -19.86 -3.83 1.03
CA ARG A 71 -20.68 -2.86 1.77
C ARG A 71 -20.13 -1.44 1.73
N GLN A 72 -18.82 -1.31 1.89
CA GLN A 72 -18.17 0.01 1.94
C GLN A 72 -18.14 0.73 0.59
N ASN A 73 -17.99 -0.02 -0.51
CA ASN A 73 -17.76 0.56 -1.82
C ASN A 73 -18.94 0.42 -2.80
N PHE A 74 -19.85 -0.54 -2.57
CA PHE A 74 -20.91 -0.93 -3.53
C PHE A 74 -22.32 -1.03 -2.91
N GLY A 75 -22.56 -0.37 -1.78
CA GLY A 75 -23.90 -0.22 -1.23
C GLY A 75 -24.54 -1.50 -0.69
N GLN A 76 -23.75 -2.44 -0.16
CA GLN A 76 -24.16 -3.65 0.58
C GLN A 76 -24.35 -4.95 -0.23
N ASP A 77 -24.28 -4.96 -1.56
CA ASP A 77 -24.46 -6.18 -2.34
C ASP A 77 -23.12 -6.78 -2.81
N PRO A 78 -22.69 -7.95 -2.28
CA PRO A 78 -21.53 -8.67 -2.80
C PRO A 78 -21.61 -9.01 -4.29
N LYS A 79 -22.83 -9.22 -4.83
CA LYS A 79 -23.03 -9.46 -6.26
C LYS A 79 -22.70 -8.24 -7.12
N ALA A 80 -22.94 -7.04 -6.60
CA ALA A 80 -22.55 -5.81 -7.28
C ALA A 80 -21.01 -5.69 -7.38
N LEU A 81 -20.28 -6.10 -6.33
CA LEU A 81 -18.83 -6.19 -6.36
C LEU A 81 -18.35 -7.23 -7.39
N ASP A 82 -18.93 -8.44 -7.42
CA ASP A 82 -18.59 -9.47 -8.40
C ASP A 82 -18.82 -8.99 -9.83
N ALA A 83 -19.95 -8.34 -10.10
CA ALA A 83 -20.27 -7.78 -11.40
C ALA A 83 -19.28 -6.68 -11.81
N TYR A 84 -18.90 -5.81 -10.88
CA TYR A 84 -17.90 -4.78 -11.10
C TYR A 84 -16.52 -5.39 -11.41
N LEU A 85 -16.05 -6.34 -10.60
CA LEU A 85 -14.77 -7.01 -10.81
C LEU A 85 -14.71 -7.69 -12.18
N THR A 86 -15.77 -8.39 -12.57
CA THR A 86 -15.87 -9.01 -13.89
C THR A 86 -15.83 -7.96 -15.00
N LYS A 87 -16.54 -6.85 -14.85
CA LYS A 87 -16.56 -5.76 -15.84
C LYS A 87 -15.17 -5.15 -16.08
N ILE A 88 -14.33 -5.06 -15.06
CA ILE A 88 -12.98 -4.52 -15.19
C ILE A 88 -11.93 -5.57 -15.59
N GLY A 89 -12.32 -6.81 -15.84
CA GLY A 89 -11.41 -7.91 -16.22
C GLY A 89 -10.73 -8.59 -15.03
N SER A 90 -11.27 -8.44 -13.82
CA SER A 90 -10.83 -9.12 -12.61
C SER A 90 -11.82 -10.18 -12.15
N SER A 91 -11.67 -10.71 -10.94
CA SER A 91 -12.60 -11.67 -10.35
C SER A 91 -12.69 -11.55 -8.82
N GLY A 92 -13.82 -11.99 -8.26
CA GLY A 92 -13.98 -12.14 -6.80
C GLY A 92 -12.93 -13.09 -6.21
N GLY A 93 -12.55 -14.13 -6.93
CA GLY A 93 -11.50 -15.07 -6.52
C GLY A 93 -10.13 -14.40 -6.35
N SER A 94 -9.74 -13.52 -7.29
CA SER A 94 -8.50 -12.75 -7.19
C SER A 94 -8.47 -11.85 -5.95
N LEU A 95 -9.56 -11.14 -5.67
CA LEU A 95 -9.68 -10.28 -4.48
C LEU A 95 -9.72 -11.09 -3.18
N LYS A 96 -10.44 -12.21 -3.15
CA LYS A 96 -10.49 -13.10 -1.97
C LYS A 96 -9.12 -13.71 -1.67
N ARG A 97 -8.34 -14.06 -2.70
CA ARG A 97 -6.96 -14.53 -2.51
C ARG A 97 -6.08 -13.45 -1.87
N GLN A 98 -6.18 -12.20 -2.32
CA GLN A 98 -5.49 -11.07 -1.72
C GLN A 98 -5.87 -10.89 -0.24
N ILE A 99 -7.16 -10.89 0.07
CA ILE A 99 -7.67 -10.80 1.43
C ILE A 99 -7.10 -11.93 2.30
N ARG A 100 -7.06 -13.15 1.78
CA ARG A 100 -6.47 -14.30 2.50
C ARG A 100 -4.99 -14.07 2.79
N GLY A 101 -4.21 -13.60 1.82
CA GLY A 101 -2.79 -13.28 1.99
C GLY A 101 -2.57 -12.24 3.09
N GLU A 102 -3.32 -11.15 3.05
CA GLU A 102 -3.26 -10.07 4.04
C GLU A 102 -3.62 -10.56 5.46
N LEU A 103 -4.70 -11.31 5.61
CA LEU A 103 -5.11 -11.87 6.90
C LEU A 103 -4.08 -12.88 7.43
N SER A 104 -3.56 -13.74 6.57
CA SER A 104 -2.51 -14.71 6.91
C SER A 104 -1.25 -14.01 7.41
N TRP A 105 -0.80 -13.00 6.69
CA TRP A 105 0.38 -12.22 7.06
C TRP A 105 0.21 -11.47 8.37
N GLN A 106 -0.91 -10.79 8.55
CA GLN A 106 -1.21 -10.09 9.80
C GLN A 106 -1.20 -11.04 11.01
N ARG A 107 -1.78 -12.23 10.89
CA ARG A 107 -1.77 -13.23 11.95
C ARG A 107 -0.38 -13.76 12.24
N LEU A 108 0.39 -14.03 11.18
CA LEU A 108 1.76 -14.49 11.30
C LEU A 108 2.62 -13.47 12.04
N LEU A 109 2.56 -12.19 11.65
CA LEU A 109 3.26 -11.10 12.33
C LEU A 109 2.82 -10.98 13.79
N ARG A 110 1.53 -11.03 14.08
CA ARG A 110 1.00 -10.94 15.44
C ARG A 110 1.52 -12.08 16.32
N ARG A 111 1.63 -13.28 15.77
CA ARG A 111 2.10 -14.45 16.54
C ARG A 111 3.62 -14.53 16.66
N LYS A 112 4.36 -14.16 15.61
CA LYS A 112 5.80 -14.39 15.51
C LYS A 112 6.66 -13.16 15.76
N VAL A 113 6.14 -11.96 15.54
CA VAL A 113 6.91 -10.71 15.63
C VAL A 113 6.45 -9.86 16.81
N THR A 114 5.14 -9.61 16.92
CA THR A 114 4.59 -8.72 17.96
C THR A 114 5.03 -9.08 19.38
N PRO A 115 5.14 -10.35 19.79
CA PRO A 115 5.59 -10.67 21.16
C PRO A 115 7.04 -10.26 21.45
N PHE A 116 7.85 -10.03 20.43
CA PHE A 116 9.26 -9.63 20.55
C PHE A 116 9.46 -8.13 20.33
N VAL A 117 8.41 -7.40 19.97
CA VAL A 117 8.45 -5.94 19.84
C VAL A 117 8.25 -5.35 21.23
N ASN A 118 9.32 -4.89 21.84
CA ASN A 118 9.26 -4.14 23.09
C ASN A 118 9.34 -2.65 22.76
N VAL A 119 8.29 -1.93 23.09
CA VAL A 119 8.32 -0.45 23.10
C VAL A 119 8.70 -0.02 24.50
N SER A 120 9.82 0.68 24.64
CA SER A 120 10.28 1.15 25.95
C SER A 120 9.44 2.35 26.42
N ASP A 121 9.29 2.49 27.72
CA ASP A 121 8.64 3.69 28.31
C ASP A 121 9.34 4.98 27.91
N GLU A 122 10.63 4.91 27.59
CA GLU A 122 11.43 6.05 27.15
C GLU A 122 11.04 6.48 25.73
N GLU A 123 10.89 5.53 24.80
CA GLU A 123 10.36 5.82 23.44
C GLU A 123 8.97 6.44 23.48
N VAL A 124 8.09 5.90 24.34
CA VAL A 124 6.75 6.48 24.54
C VAL A 124 6.83 7.91 25.08
N ARG A 125 7.69 8.16 26.09
CA ARG A 125 7.88 9.50 26.66
C ARG A 125 8.46 10.49 25.64
N GLU A 126 9.40 10.05 24.80
CA GLU A 126 9.94 10.89 23.73
C GLU A 126 8.85 11.29 22.71
N ILE A 127 8.01 10.35 22.30
CA ILE A 127 6.90 10.64 21.39
C ILE A 127 5.92 11.62 22.02
N ILE A 128 5.56 11.40 23.28
CA ILE A 128 4.66 12.31 24.03
C ILE A 128 5.29 13.70 24.14
N LYS A 129 6.58 13.78 24.46
CA LYS A 129 7.33 15.04 24.55
C LYS A 129 7.30 15.79 23.22
N ARG A 130 7.62 15.12 22.11
CA ARG A 130 7.54 15.70 20.76
C ARG A 130 6.13 16.20 20.43
N GLN A 131 5.10 15.45 20.79
CA GLN A 131 3.72 15.88 20.60
C GLN A 131 3.37 17.13 21.44
N GLN A 132 3.89 17.21 22.67
CA GLN A 132 3.66 18.37 23.53
C GLN A 132 4.41 19.61 23.04
N GLU A 133 5.65 19.46 22.59
CA GLU A 133 6.48 20.53 22.02
C GLU A 133 5.90 21.04 20.68
N ALA A 134 5.24 20.16 19.92
CA ALA A 134 4.58 20.53 18.67
C ALA A 134 3.20 21.20 18.86
N LYS A 135 2.68 21.35 20.08
CA LYS A 135 1.43 22.07 20.32
C LYS A 135 1.55 23.53 19.93
N GLY A 136 0.66 23.99 19.06
CA GLY A 136 0.64 25.38 18.58
C GLY A 136 1.55 25.66 17.39
N THR A 137 2.18 24.63 16.81
CA THR A 137 2.85 24.74 15.50
C THR A 137 1.88 24.47 14.36
N ASP A 138 2.23 24.98 13.18
CA ASP A 138 1.44 24.73 11.96
C ASP A 138 1.31 23.25 11.66
N GLU A 139 0.13 22.86 11.16
CA GLU A 139 -0.15 21.51 10.68
C GLU A 139 -0.15 21.51 9.15
N TYR A 140 0.50 20.50 8.58
CA TYR A 140 0.61 20.31 7.16
C TYR A 140 -0.09 19.02 6.76
N ARG A 141 -0.90 19.06 5.72
CA ARG A 141 -1.42 17.83 5.10
C ARG A 141 -0.43 17.36 4.05
N ILE A 142 0.19 16.21 4.32
CA ILE A 142 1.32 15.71 3.52
C ILE A 142 0.94 14.37 2.90
N GLY A 143 1.29 14.22 1.62
CA GLY A 143 1.33 12.93 0.95
C GLY A 143 2.77 12.51 0.73
N GLU A 144 3.04 11.21 0.80
CA GLU A 144 4.37 10.65 0.55
C GLU A 144 4.33 9.54 -0.51
N ILE A 145 5.39 9.49 -1.31
CA ILE A 145 5.76 8.32 -2.11
C ILE A 145 7.16 7.93 -1.68
N PHE A 146 7.26 6.85 -0.93
CA PHE A 146 8.54 6.35 -0.41
C PHE A 146 9.08 5.25 -1.31
N LEU A 147 10.34 5.37 -1.70
CA LEU A 147 11.07 4.38 -2.50
C LEU A 147 12.32 3.98 -1.73
N TYR A 148 12.44 2.71 -1.41
CA TYR A 148 13.60 2.21 -0.68
C TYR A 148 14.85 2.16 -1.55
N ALA A 149 15.92 2.78 -1.09
CA ALA A 149 17.22 2.76 -1.74
C ALA A 149 18.30 2.19 -0.81
N ASN A 150 19.13 1.31 -1.34
CA ASN A 150 20.35 0.84 -0.70
C ASN A 150 21.59 1.25 -1.54
N SER A 151 22.78 0.83 -1.11
CA SER A 151 24.04 1.17 -1.81
C SER A 151 24.11 0.61 -3.24
N GLU A 152 23.39 -0.48 -3.54
CA GLU A 152 23.46 -1.18 -4.84
C GLU A 152 22.45 -0.66 -5.85
N ASN A 153 21.28 -0.14 -5.38
CA ASN A 153 20.19 0.27 -6.25
C ASN A 153 19.94 1.79 -6.26
N ARG A 154 20.73 2.58 -5.54
CA ARG A 154 20.50 4.01 -5.30
C ARG A 154 20.29 4.81 -6.59
N GLU A 155 21.14 4.62 -7.58
CA GLU A 155 21.06 5.36 -8.85
C GLU A 155 19.78 5.01 -9.62
N ALA A 156 19.41 3.72 -9.65
CA ALA A 156 18.19 3.26 -10.31
C ALA A 156 16.94 3.79 -9.60
N VAL A 157 16.92 3.77 -8.26
CA VAL A 157 15.80 4.30 -7.46
C VAL A 157 15.69 5.81 -7.64
N GLN A 158 16.81 6.54 -7.66
CA GLN A 158 16.81 7.98 -7.90
C GLN A 158 16.26 8.32 -9.29
N ALA A 159 16.66 7.59 -10.33
CA ALA A 159 16.13 7.77 -11.68
C ALA A 159 14.62 7.47 -11.75
N ASN A 160 14.15 6.45 -11.02
CA ASN A 160 12.72 6.14 -10.93
C ASN A 160 11.94 7.23 -10.18
N ALA A 161 12.47 7.72 -9.06
CA ALA A 161 11.87 8.82 -8.32
C ALA A 161 11.70 10.07 -9.19
N GLN A 162 12.72 10.39 -9.98
CA GLN A 162 12.67 11.53 -10.89
C GLN A 162 11.60 11.38 -11.97
N LYS A 163 11.43 10.19 -12.54
CA LYS A 163 10.34 9.91 -13.47
C LYS A 163 8.96 10.04 -12.81
N VAL A 164 8.81 9.56 -11.57
CA VAL A 164 7.57 9.73 -10.81
C VAL A 164 7.24 11.21 -10.64
N VAL A 165 8.21 12.03 -10.25
CA VAL A 165 8.05 13.49 -10.11
C VAL A 165 7.64 14.13 -11.44
N GLU A 166 8.29 13.79 -12.55
CA GLU A 166 7.95 14.31 -13.88
C GLU A 166 6.51 13.98 -14.29
N GLN A 167 6.06 12.74 -14.04
CA GLN A 167 4.69 12.33 -14.33
C GLN A 167 3.67 13.07 -13.45
N LEU A 168 3.96 13.26 -12.19
CA LEU A 168 3.10 14.01 -11.27
C LEU A 168 3.00 15.49 -11.69
N GLN A 169 4.11 16.09 -12.13
CA GLN A 169 4.14 17.45 -12.68
C GLN A 169 3.34 17.59 -13.98
N GLN A 170 3.22 16.51 -14.76
CA GLN A 170 2.39 16.44 -15.97
C GLN A 170 0.90 16.17 -15.66
N GLY A 171 0.53 16.11 -14.38
CA GLY A 171 -0.86 15.97 -13.96
C GLY A 171 -1.30 14.51 -13.66
N ALA A 172 -0.35 13.58 -13.53
CA ALA A 172 -0.69 12.25 -13.05
C ALA A 172 -1.23 12.29 -11.61
N SER A 173 -2.11 11.34 -11.27
CA SER A 173 -2.70 11.28 -9.94
C SER A 173 -1.68 10.85 -8.88
N PHE A 174 -1.37 11.72 -7.93
CA PHE A 174 -0.50 11.41 -6.79
C PHE A 174 -0.96 10.16 -6.03
N VAL A 175 -2.25 10.08 -5.74
CA VAL A 175 -2.85 8.95 -5.02
C VAL A 175 -2.64 7.62 -5.77
N ALA A 176 -2.80 7.63 -7.10
CA ALA A 176 -2.58 6.45 -7.92
C ALA A 176 -1.10 6.02 -7.91
N TYR A 177 -0.20 6.99 -8.06
CA TYR A 177 1.25 6.75 -8.03
C TYR A 177 1.74 6.28 -6.66
N ALA A 178 1.22 6.86 -5.57
CA ALA A 178 1.53 6.41 -4.23
C ALA A 178 1.11 4.95 -4.00
N ARG A 179 -0.12 4.58 -4.42
CA ARG A 179 -0.59 3.19 -4.32
C ARG A 179 0.23 2.21 -5.15
N GLN A 180 0.76 2.65 -6.26
CA GLN A 180 1.45 1.79 -7.22
C GLN A 180 2.94 1.66 -6.91
N PHE A 181 3.59 2.74 -6.52
CA PHE A 181 5.06 2.82 -6.45
C PHE A 181 5.59 2.99 -5.03
N SER A 182 4.78 3.50 -4.09
CA SER A 182 5.25 3.72 -2.73
C SER A 182 5.42 2.41 -1.97
N GLU A 183 6.55 2.27 -1.31
CA GLU A 183 6.86 1.17 -0.41
C GLU A 183 6.51 1.51 1.06
N ALA A 184 5.93 2.69 1.31
CA ALA A 184 5.46 3.09 2.61
C ALA A 184 4.18 2.36 3.03
N SER A 185 3.95 2.26 4.33
CA SER A 185 2.70 1.73 4.89
C SER A 185 1.46 2.57 4.53
N THR A 186 1.65 3.80 4.09
CA THR A 186 0.62 4.72 3.60
C THR A 186 0.22 4.49 2.15
N ALA A 187 0.95 3.65 1.40
CA ALA A 187 0.65 3.34 0.00
C ALA A 187 -0.82 2.93 -0.25
N PRO A 188 -1.46 2.04 0.53
CA PRO A 188 -2.86 1.64 0.32
C PRO A 188 -3.86 2.78 0.44
N VAL A 189 -3.54 3.81 1.23
CA VAL A 189 -4.37 5.02 1.39
C VAL A 189 -3.95 6.16 0.46
N GLY A 190 -3.11 5.85 -0.55
CA GLY A 190 -2.67 6.82 -1.54
C GLY A 190 -1.57 7.74 -1.06
N GLY A 191 -0.78 7.30 -0.07
CA GLY A 191 0.34 8.05 0.50
C GLY A 191 -0.08 9.17 1.45
N ASP A 192 -1.36 9.27 1.83
CA ASP A 192 -1.85 10.34 2.70
C ASP A 192 -1.40 10.11 4.16
N LEU A 193 -0.52 10.96 4.67
CA LEU A 193 -0.10 11.01 6.07
C LEU A 193 -1.11 11.76 6.96
N GLY A 194 -2.13 12.37 6.34
CA GLY A 194 -3.06 13.24 7.05
C GLY A 194 -2.43 14.57 7.47
N TRP A 195 -2.98 15.18 8.51
CA TRP A 195 -2.47 16.43 9.10
C TRP A 195 -1.33 16.11 10.07
N VAL A 196 -0.14 16.60 9.75
CA VAL A 196 1.10 16.33 10.48
C VAL A 196 1.69 17.64 10.95
N ARG A 197 2.09 17.71 12.21
CA ARG A 197 2.86 18.84 12.75
C ARG A 197 4.31 18.72 12.35
N ILE A 198 4.94 19.85 12.03
CA ILE A 198 6.31 19.88 11.53
C ILE A 198 7.30 19.14 12.45
N GLY A 199 7.17 19.32 13.77
CA GLY A 199 8.03 18.64 14.75
C GLY A 199 7.87 17.12 14.83
N MET A 200 6.85 16.55 14.16
CA MET A 200 6.65 15.09 14.07
C MET A 200 7.38 14.46 12.88
N LEU A 201 7.85 15.28 11.94
CA LEU A 201 8.62 14.83 10.79
C LEU A 201 10.08 14.62 11.17
N PRO A 202 10.79 13.71 10.46
CA PRO A 202 12.26 13.63 10.52
C PRO A 202 12.89 14.99 10.33
N ALA A 203 13.96 15.27 11.08
CA ALA A 203 14.62 16.59 11.10
C ALA A 203 15.04 17.07 9.69
N GLU A 204 15.40 16.13 8.83
CA GLU A 204 15.81 16.40 7.45
C GLU A 204 14.66 16.89 6.57
N LEU A 205 13.42 16.47 6.86
CA LEU A 205 12.24 16.83 6.08
C LEU A 205 11.59 18.14 6.56
N GLN A 206 11.82 18.54 7.80
CA GLN A 206 11.17 19.74 8.37
C GLN A 206 11.43 21.00 7.54
N PRO A 207 12.69 21.36 7.20
CA PRO A 207 12.96 22.57 6.42
C PRO A 207 12.42 22.49 5.00
N VAL A 208 12.36 21.27 4.43
CA VAL A 208 11.81 21.05 3.10
C VAL A 208 10.32 21.35 3.10
N VAL A 209 9.57 20.72 4.01
CA VAL A 209 8.11 20.89 4.11
C VAL A 209 7.71 22.32 4.44
N GLN A 210 8.47 23.01 5.32
CA GLN A 210 8.24 24.42 5.63
C GLN A 210 8.43 25.35 4.44
N GLY A 211 9.31 24.98 3.51
CA GLY A 211 9.57 25.75 2.28
C GLY A 211 8.61 25.47 1.14
N MET A 212 7.80 24.39 1.24
CA MET A 212 6.88 24.00 0.16
C MET A 212 5.60 24.82 0.18
N GLN A 213 5.06 25.06 -1.01
CA GLN A 213 3.71 25.61 -1.18
C GLN A 213 2.68 24.47 -1.29
N SER A 214 1.42 24.80 -1.03
CA SER A 214 0.33 23.85 -1.17
C SER A 214 0.24 23.33 -2.62
N GLY A 215 0.26 22.02 -2.78
CA GLY A 215 0.27 21.34 -4.08
C GLY A 215 1.64 21.22 -4.76
N GLN A 216 2.71 21.63 -4.09
CA GLN A 216 4.09 21.45 -4.57
C GLN A 216 4.57 20.02 -4.31
N LEU A 217 5.42 19.52 -5.22
CA LEU A 217 6.12 18.22 -5.15
C LEU A 217 7.60 18.45 -4.82
#